data_9663366b374514559291339874244426
#
_entry.id   9663366b374514559291339874244426
#
_cell.length_a   1.000
_cell.length_b   1.000
_cell.length_c   1.000
_cell.angle_alpha   90.00
_cell.angle_beta   90.00
_cell.angle_gamma   90.00
#
_symmetry.space_group_name_H-M   'P 1'
#
loop_
_entity.id
_entity.type
_entity.pdbx_description
1 polymer ?
#
loop_
_entity_poly.entity_id
_entity_poly.type
_entity_poly.pdbx_seq_one_letter_code
_entity_poly.pdbx_strand_id
1 'polypeptide(L)'
;MRATILRLCVASAAAFVLAPAAHAGGPALVLGATEDAVRAPTLAGAKAEMDLLVLAGFRGVRITQIWTPGARALSAHDRTVLENVVAAAKLDNVTVLTSITNQGSRTTPLSDEDQADFAAYAASVVKAFPELKVIIIGNEPNLNRYWLPQFADDGTDAAALAYESLLARAYDAVKAVSSDVTVLGGAVSPRGGDVAGGIRPTHSPTVFIQDLGTAYRASGRTDPIMDGFAFHPYEDNSSIAPVDGVHPNSTTISLADYDKLVALLGEAFGDYELPIWYDEFGVESQIPPDKQALYTATEPATTKPVPEATQAEYYRQAVQMVFCQPNVRGLFLFHTVDEKDLAGWQSGVYYVDETPKTSLKATKLALDQSRRGVVAHCDGLELPVKPKLAQRGAVVTLTCDLDCTYVAELYRLPGKLLVTKRGRAIGGTPTTLPLRVPKVSASYRIRLSAIAPVNPGKAALLRVNLRHG
;
A
#
# COMPACT_ATOMS: atom_id res chain seq x y z
N MET A 1 9.75 -56.30 45.26
CA MET A 1 8.81 -55.78 44.25
C MET A 1 9.18 -54.35 43.91
N ARG A 2 9.86 -54.14 42.77
CA ARG A 2 10.22 -52.79 42.29
C ARG A 2 9.28 -52.46 41.13
N ALA A 3 8.48 -51.40 41.29
CA ALA A 3 7.56 -50.91 40.25
C ALA A 3 8.33 -49.91 39.38
N THR A 4 8.45 -50.25 38.10
CA THR A 4 9.05 -49.39 37.06
C THR A 4 7.97 -48.49 36.48
N ILE A 5 8.07 -47.20 36.69
CA ILE A 5 7.17 -46.19 36.10
C ILE A 5 7.69 -45.83 34.73
N LEU A 6 6.98 -46.21 33.68
CA LEU A 6 7.22 -45.83 32.31
C LEU A 6 6.65 -44.45 32.04
N ARG A 7 7.54 -43.43 31.84
CA ARG A 7 7.10 -42.09 31.42
C ARG A 7 6.96 -42.06 29.91
N LEU A 8 5.70 -41.91 29.47
CA LEU A 8 5.36 -41.67 28.08
C LEU A 8 5.63 -40.18 27.79
N CYS A 9 6.66 -39.86 27.00
CA CYS A 9 6.85 -38.53 26.40
C CYS A 9 5.94 -38.41 25.17
N VAL A 10 4.86 -37.63 25.29
CA VAL A 10 4.06 -37.23 24.12
C VAL A 10 4.77 -36.05 23.47
N ALA A 11 5.41 -36.28 22.34
CA ALA A 11 5.94 -35.24 21.48
C ALA A 11 4.78 -34.62 20.70
N SER A 12 4.33 -33.43 21.09
CA SER A 12 3.40 -32.63 20.31
C SER A 12 4.13 -32.06 19.08
N ALA A 13 3.92 -32.66 17.93
CA ALA A 13 4.31 -32.08 16.64
C ALA A 13 3.39 -30.89 16.36
N ALA A 14 3.88 -29.67 16.57
CA ALA A 14 3.23 -28.46 16.08
C ALA A 14 3.33 -28.49 14.55
N ALA A 15 2.24 -28.79 13.87
CA ALA A 15 2.12 -28.58 12.42
C ALA A 15 2.08 -27.06 12.18
N PHE A 16 3.20 -26.50 11.73
CA PHE A 16 3.21 -25.16 11.13
C PHE A 16 2.39 -25.25 9.84
N VAL A 17 1.17 -24.76 9.90
CA VAL A 17 0.40 -24.44 8.69
C VAL A 17 1.08 -23.22 8.10
N LEU A 18 1.97 -23.43 7.12
CA LEU A 18 2.44 -22.35 6.25
C LEU A 18 1.21 -21.77 5.56
N ALA A 19 0.72 -20.63 6.04
CA ALA A 19 -0.23 -19.83 5.28
C ALA A 19 0.45 -19.54 3.94
N PRO A 20 -0.23 -19.71 2.79
CA PRO A 20 0.36 -19.34 1.51
C PRO A 20 0.72 -17.88 1.60
N ALA A 21 1.98 -17.53 1.28
CA ALA A 21 2.43 -16.16 1.17
C ALA A 21 1.43 -15.43 0.27
N ALA A 22 0.75 -14.44 0.81
CA ALA A 22 -0.14 -13.61 0.03
C ALA A 22 0.76 -12.86 -0.96
N HIS A 23 0.72 -13.25 -2.24
CA HIS A 23 1.47 -12.54 -3.27
C HIS A 23 1.12 -11.06 -3.21
N ALA A 24 2.11 -10.22 -2.96
CA ALA A 24 2.04 -8.78 -3.14
C ALA A 24 2.07 -8.47 -4.63
N GLY A 25 1.80 -7.24 -4.99
CA GLY A 25 1.54 -6.89 -6.38
C GLY A 25 0.18 -7.38 -6.87
N GLY A 26 -0.08 -7.20 -8.16
CA GLY A 26 -1.34 -7.63 -8.76
C GLY A 26 -2.57 -6.90 -8.21
N PRO A 27 -3.75 -7.52 -8.31
CA PRO A 27 -5.01 -6.88 -7.94
C PRO A 27 -5.23 -6.71 -6.43
N ALA A 28 -4.37 -7.30 -5.61
CA ALA A 28 -4.42 -7.18 -4.15
C ALA A 28 -3.81 -5.87 -3.62
N LEU A 29 -3.19 -5.08 -4.50
CA LEU A 29 -2.63 -3.77 -4.17
C LEU A 29 -3.66 -2.84 -3.53
N VAL A 30 -3.28 -2.18 -2.44
CA VAL A 30 -4.02 -1.04 -1.91
C VAL A 30 -3.64 0.19 -2.73
N LEU A 31 -4.55 0.64 -3.59
CA LEU A 31 -4.39 1.85 -4.39
C LEU A 31 -5.12 3.00 -3.69
N GLY A 32 -4.37 3.95 -3.17
CA GLY A 32 -4.85 5.01 -2.29
C GLY A 32 -4.30 6.38 -2.64
N ALA A 33 -4.59 7.33 -1.76
CA ALA A 33 -3.99 8.65 -1.76
C ALA A 33 -3.45 9.00 -0.36
N THR A 34 -2.39 9.77 -0.31
CA THR A 34 -1.94 10.46 0.91
C THR A 34 -2.72 11.75 0.99
N GLU A 35 -3.63 11.84 1.98
CA GLU A 35 -4.59 12.94 2.05
C GLU A 35 -4.98 13.26 3.50
N ASP A 36 -4.47 14.34 4.01
CA ASP A 36 -4.78 14.78 5.37
C ASP A 36 -6.07 15.61 5.48
N ALA A 37 -6.69 16.05 4.37
CA ALA A 37 -7.98 16.75 4.38
C ALA A 37 -9.10 15.88 4.99
N VAL A 38 -9.00 14.54 4.88
CA VAL A 38 -9.94 13.60 5.53
C VAL A 38 -9.94 13.72 7.07
N ARG A 39 -8.90 14.34 7.67
CA ARG A 39 -8.80 14.59 9.11
C ARG A 39 -9.62 15.80 9.55
N ALA A 40 -10.89 15.80 9.20
CA ALA A 40 -11.80 16.89 9.50
C ALA A 40 -12.36 16.81 10.93
N PRO A 41 -12.72 17.97 11.55
CA PRO A 41 -13.22 18.01 12.91
C PRO A 41 -14.63 17.42 13.08
N THR A 42 -15.33 17.15 11.97
CA THR A 42 -16.67 16.55 11.95
C THR A 42 -16.71 15.32 11.05
N LEU A 43 -17.60 14.37 11.38
CA LEU A 43 -17.80 13.19 10.53
C LEU A 43 -18.30 13.58 9.13
N ALA A 44 -19.14 14.60 9.00
CA ALA A 44 -19.62 15.08 7.70
C ALA A 44 -18.47 15.61 6.83
N GLY A 45 -17.54 16.38 7.42
CA GLY A 45 -16.34 16.85 6.72
C GLY A 45 -15.41 15.70 6.32
N ALA A 46 -15.07 14.82 7.26
CA ALA A 46 -14.23 13.65 6.97
C ALA A 46 -14.85 12.77 5.87
N LYS A 47 -16.18 12.61 5.88
CA LYS A 47 -16.92 11.85 4.87
C LYS A 47 -16.91 12.52 3.51
N ALA A 48 -17.03 13.84 3.43
CA ALA A 48 -16.99 14.58 2.16
C ALA A 48 -15.64 14.39 1.46
N GLU A 49 -14.53 14.56 2.19
CA GLU A 49 -13.18 14.33 1.66
C GLU A 49 -12.95 12.85 1.28
N MET A 50 -13.45 11.92 2.10
CA MET A 50 -13.38 10.49 1.79
C MET A 50 -14.18 10.13 0.53
N ASP A 51 -15.32 10.80 0.29
CA ASP A 51 -16.13 10.62 -0.92
C ASP A 51 -15.35 11.05 -2.18
N LEU A 52 -14.63 12.19 -2.15
CA LEU A 52 -13.79 12.63 -3.27
C LEU A 52 -12.72 11.59 -3.60
N LEU A 53 -12.05 11.06 -2.57
CA LEU A 53 -11.07 9.99 -2.70
C LEU A 53 -11.67 8.73 -3.36
N VAL A 54 -12.83 8.29 -2.90
CA VAL A 54 -13.54 7.12 -3.46
C VAL A 54 -14.04 7.38 -4.88
N LEU A 55 -14.53 8.59 -5.16
CA LEU A 55 -14.96 9.02 -6.51
C LEU A 55 -13.79 9.04 -7.49
N ALA A 56 -12.58 9.41 -7.04
CA ALA A 56 -11.34 9.30 -7.81
C ALA A 56 -10.93 7.84 -8.09
N GLY A 57 -11.50 6.89 -7.37
CA GLY A 57 -11.23 5.46 -7.55
C GLY A 57 -10.29 4.87 -6.49
N PHE A 58 -9.82 5.63 -5.53
CA PHE A 58 -8.98 5.14 -4.45
C PHE A 58 -9.74 4.25 -3.47
N ARG A 59 -9.02 3.35 -2.79
CA ARG A 59 -9.54 2.44 -1.76
C ARG A 59 -8.64 2.38 -0.53
N GLY A 60 -7.65 3.25 -0.47
CA GLY A 60 -6.79 3.48 0.67
C GLY A 60 -6.59 4.97 0.90
N VAL A 61 -6.36 5.36 2.13
CA VAL A 61 -5.91 6.70 2.51
C VAL A 61 -4.75 6.57 3.50
N ARG A 62 -3.68 7.32 3.26
CA ARG A 62 -2.61 7.52 4.22
C ARG A 62 -2.81 8.87 4.87
N ILE A 63 -2.86 8.90 6.19
CA ILE A 63 -2.99 10.10 7.01
C ILE A 63 -1.79 10.27 7.91
N THR A 64 -1.54 11.52 8.33
CA THR A 64 -0.47 11.88 9.25
C THR A 64 -1.00 12.13 10.66
N GLN A 65 -0.46 11.46 11.67
CA GLN A 65 -0.70 11.72 13.07
C GLN A 65 0.56 12.28 13.71
N ILE A 66 0.51 13.52 14.16
CA ILE A 66 1.67 14.21 14.72
C ILE A 66 1.82 13.87 16.22
N TRP A 67 3.00 13.36 16.57
CA TRP A 67 3.46 13.29 17.96
C TRP A 67 4.13 14.60 18.37
N THR A 68 3.93 15.01 19.60
CA THR A 68 4.62 16.16 20.21
C THR A 68 5.38 15.71 21.45
N PRO A 69 6.57 16.30 21.74
CA PRO A 69 7.39 15.92 22.89
C PRO A 69 6.60 15.85 24.20
N GLY A 70 6.79 14.76 24.95
CA GLY A 70 6.09 14.45 26.20
C GLY A 70 4.70 13.85 26.05
N ALA A 71 4.15 13.75 24.83
CA ALA A 71 2.85 13.13 24.61
C ALA A 71 2.96 11.59 24.63
N ARG A 72 2.17 10.92 25.47
CA ARG A 72 2.10 9.45 25.60
C ARG A 72 0.77 8.88 25.09
N ALA A 73 -0.18 9.74 24.74
CA ALA A 73 -1.49 9.37 24.25
C ALA A 73 -2.09 10.48 23.41
N LEU A 74 -3.09 10.12 22.60
CA LEU A 74 -3.88 11.07 21.81
C LEU A 74 -4.50 12.17 22.66
N SER A 75 -4.43 13.41 22.20
CA SER A 75 -5.25 14.49 22.72
C SER A 75 -6.75 14.21 22.47
N ALA A 76 -7.63 14.90 23.21
CA ALA A 76 -9.07 14.78 22.98
C ALA A 76 -9.45 15.22 21.55
N HIS A 77 -8.79 16.25 21.03
CA HIS A 77 -8.97 16.73 19.66
C HIS A 77 -8.57 15.66 18.63
N ASP A 78 -7.33 15.14 18.72
CA ASP A 78 -6.85 14.11 17.78
C ASP A 78 -7.69 12.84 17.82
N ARG A 79 -8.16 12.45 19.00
CA ARG A 79 -9.07 11.32 19.16
C ARG A 79 -10.37 11.55 18.38
N THR A 80 -11.01 12.71 18.51
CA THR A 80 -12.25 13.03 17.78
C THR A 80 -12.02 13.05 16.27
N VAL A 81 -10.90 13.62 15.82
CA VAL A 81 -10.54 13.65 14.39
C VAL A 81 -10.35 12.23 13.84
N LEU A 82 -9.60 11.38 14.56
CA LEU A 82 -9.40 9.98 14.13
C LEU A 82 -10.70 9.15 14.19
N GLU A 83 -11.60 9.40 15.16
CA GLU A 83 -12.94 8.79 15.21
C GLU A 83 -13.72 9.12 13.93
N ASN A 84 -13.70 10.37 13.48
CA ASN A 84 -14.34 10.78 12.24
C ASN A 84 -13.73 10.10 11.00
N VAL A 85 -12.39 10.05 10.91
CA VAL A 85 -11.69 9.37 9.80
C VAL A 85 -12.04 7.88 9.75
N VAL A 86 -11.94 7.18 10.88
CA VAL A 86 -12.23 5.73 10.95
C VAL A 86 -13.69 5.45 10.61
N ALA A 87 -14.62 6.28 11.10
CA ALA A 87 -16.04 6.15 10.79
C ALA A 87 -16.32 6.37 9.30
N ALA A 88 -15.76 7.42 8.68
CA ALA A 88 -15.89 7.70 7.25
C ALA A 88 -15.29 6.57 6.41
N ALA A 89 -14.07 6.14 6.72
CA ALA A 89 -13.40 5.04 6.03
C ALA A 89 -14.19 3.73 6.08
N LYS A 90 -14.80 3.43 7.22
CA LYS A 90 -15.66 2.25 7.39
C LYS A 90 -16.92 2.31 6.52
N LEU A 91 -17.55 3.49 6.40
CA LEU A 91 -18.71 3.68 5.53
C LEU A 91 -18.38 3.45 4.06
N ASP A 92 -17.17 3.80 3.63
CA ASP A 92 -16.72 3.74 2.24
C ASP A 92 -15.84 2.53 1.92
N ASN A 93 -15.59 1.67 2.90
CA ASN A 93 -14.70 0.52 2.77
C ASN A 93 -13.29 0.93 2.28
N VAL A 94 -12.73 1.98 2.89
CA VAL A 94 -11.39 2.50 2.63
C VAL A 94 -10.41 1.99 3.69
N THR A 95 -9.25 1.52 3.27
CA THR A 95 -8.16 1.14 4.17
C THR A 95 -7.42 2.39 4.64
N VAL A 96 -7.24 2.55 5.97
CA VAL A 96 -6.49 3.68 6.53
C VAL A 96 -5.09 3.23 6.91
N LEU A 97 -4.08 3.91 6.37
CA LEU A 97 -2.69 3.88 6.83
C LEU A 97 -2.47 5.12 7.69
N THR A 98 -1.83 4.96 8.84
CA THR A 98 -1.55 6.08 9.72
C THR A 98 -0.06 6.22 9.93
N SER A 99 0.52 7.30 9.41
CA SER A 99 1.91 7.67 9.69
C SER A 99 1.96 8.44 11.00
N ILE A 100 2.67 7.91 11.99
CA ILE A 100 2.94 8.59 13.26
C ILE A 100 4.33 9.20 13.18
N THR A 101 4.41 10.51 13.22
CA THR A 101 5.66 11.24 13.04
C THR A 101 5.78 12.42 14.00
N ASN A 102 7.00 12.91 14.20
CA ASN A 102 7.29 14.15 14.93
C ASN A 102 6.95 15.39 14.09
N GLN A 103 6.79 16.53 14.74
CA GLN A 103 6.49 17.81 14.08
C GLN A 103 7.76 18.44 13.48
N GLY A 104 8.32 17.82 12.44
CA GLY A 104 9.55 18.26 11.79
C GLY A 104 10.79 18.10 12.68
N SER A 105 11.94 18.47 12.16
CA SER A 105 13.25 18.15 12.74
C SER A 105 13.55 18.76 14.13
N ARG A 106 12.81 19.77 14.55
CA ARG A 106 13.00 20.38 15.88
C ARG A 106 12.44 19.55 17.02
N THR A 107 11.62 18.57 16.72
CA THR A 107 10.97 17.68 17.68
C THR A 107 11.36 16.22 17.47
N THR A 108 12.52 16.00 16.87
CA THR A 108 13.10 14.66 16.70
C THR A 108 13.22 13.97 18.07
N PRO A 109 12.66 12.78 18.28
CA PRO A 109 12.73 12.07 19.56
C PRO A 109 14.10 11.40 19.71
N LEU A 110 15.05 12.13 20.32
CA LEU A 110 16.45 11.68 20.45
C LEU A 110 16.75 11.06 21.79
N SER A 111 16.15 11.57 22.88
CA SER A 111 16.38 11.04 24.22
C SER A 111 15.63 9.71 24.43
N ASP A 112 16.11 8.88 25.34
CA ASP A 112 15.41 7.66 25.76
C ASP A 112 13.99 7.95 26.24
N GLU A 113 13.77 9.08 26.90
CA GLU A 113 12.46 9.52 27.38
C GLU A 113 11.54 9.87 26.20
N ASP A 114 11.98 10.69 25.24
CA ASP A 114 11.20 11.05 24.07
C ASP A 114 10.84 9.83 23.23
N GLN A 115 11.78 8.92 23.02
CA GLN A 115 11.54 7.68 22.28
C GLN A 115 10.53 6.77 23.01
N ALA A 116 10.61 6.68 24.34
CA ALA A 116 9.64 5.93 25.13
C ALA A 116 8.24 6.57 25.08
N ASP A 117 8.18 7.90 25.10
CA ASP A 117 6.92 8.65 24.99
C ASP A 117 6.30 8.50 23.60
N PHE A 118 7.11 8.59 22.55
CA PHE A 118 6.67 8.33 21.18
C PHE A 118 6.13 6.90 21.01
N ALA A 119 6.83 5.90 21.51
CA ALA A 119 6.42 4.50 21.46
C ALA A 119 5.09 4.27 22.22
N ALA A 120 4.95 4.87 23.41
CA ALA A 120 3.71 4.83 24.18
C ALA A 120 2.56 5.52 23.43
N TYR A 121 2.84 6.64 22.77
CA TYR A 121 1.87 7.35 21.94
C TYR A 121 1.39 6.47 20.78
N ALA A 122 2.30 5.85 20.02
CA ALA A 122 1.96 4.94 18.92
C ALA A 122 1.10 3.76 19.40
N ALA A 123 1.47 3.15 20.52
CA ALA A 123 0.67 2.10 21.18
C ALA A 123 -0.72 2.60 21.58
N SER A 124 -0.83 3.85 22.07
CA SER A 124 -2.10 4.45 22.46
C SER A 124 -3.06 4.66 21.28
N VAL A 125 -2.51 5.02 20.08
CA VAL A 125 -3.29 5.13 18.83
C VAL A 125 -3.91 3.80 18.45
N VAL A 126 -3.10 2.74 18.40
CA VAL A 126 -3.56 1.38 18.07
C VAL A 126 -4.56 0.84 19.10
N LYS A 127 -4.34 1.11 20.38
CA LYS A 127 -5.26 0.71 21.45
C LYS A 127 -6.62 1.42 21.34
N ALA A 128 -6.61 2.69 20.94
CA ALA A 128 -7.83 3.48 20.79
C ALA A 128 -8.62 3.12 19.52
N PHE A 129 -7.91 2.72 18.46
CA PHE A 129 -8.48 2.46 17.12
C PHE A 129 -7.98 1.11 16.57
N PRO A 130 -8.56 -0.01 17.03
CA PRO A 130 -8.16 -1.36 16.59
C PRO A 130 -8.46 -1.62 15.10
N GLU A 131 -9.21 -0.74 14.44
CA GLU A 131 -9.45 -0.73 12.99
C GLU A 131 -8.22 -0.32 12.18
N LEU A 132 -7.31 0.47 12.77
CA LEU A 132 -6.06 0.90 12.14
C LEU A 132 -5.08 -0.28 12.12
N LYS A 133 -4.96 -0.92 10.96
CA LYS A 133 -4.16 -2.15 10.80
C LYS A 133 -2.78 -1.92 10.22
N VAL A 134 -2.48 -0.71 9.74
CA VAL A 134 -1.18 -0.36 9.17
C VAL A 134 -0.72 0.97 9.79
N ILE A 135 0.40 0.91 10.48
CA ILE A 135 1.03 2.07 11.14
C ILE A 135 2.42 2.26 10.56
N ILE A 136 2.70 3.48 10.12
CA ILE A 136 4.02 3.90 9.64
C ILE A 136 4.69 4.68 10.77
N ILE A 137 5.96 4.40 11.05
CA ILE A 137 6.75 5.10 12.06
C ILE A 137 7.69 6.08 11.40
N GLY A 138 7.43 7.38 11.61
CA GLY A 138 8.22 8.47 11.05
C GLY A 138 7.75 8.93 9.66
N ASN A 139 8.47 9.91 9.13
CA ASN A 139 8.34 10.46 7.77
C ASN A 139 9.68 11.04 7.35
N GLU A 140 10.26 10.56 6.26
CA GLU A 140 11.52 10.97 5.64
C GLU A 140 12.67 11.24 6.66
N PRO A 141 13.01 10.27 7.53
CA PRO A 141 14.05 10.46 8.54
C PRO A 141 15.43 10.69 7.92
N ASN A 142 15.62 10.40 6.65
CA ASN A 142 16.83 10.69 5.88
C ASN A 142 16.96 12.16 5.46
N LEU A 143 15.97 13.02 5.75
CA LEU A 143 15.98 14.45 5.41
C LEU A 143 16.02 15.36 6.64
N ASN A 144 16.86 16.39 6.57
CA ASN A 144 17.01 17.38 7.63
C ASN A 144 15.75 18.23 7.90
N ARG A 145 14.76 18.18 7.01
CA ARG A 145 13.45 18.81 7.22
C ARG A 145 12.67 18.12 8.32
N TYR A 146 12.81 16.80 8.43
CA TYR A 146 12.01 15.97 9.33
C TYR A 146 12.81 15.39 10.50
N TRP A 147 14.13 15.24 10.34
CA TRP A 147 15.00 14.63 11.33
C TRP A 147 16.33 15.36 11.48
N LEU A 148 16.73 15.67 12.70
CA LEU A 148 18.06 16.22 13.05
C LEU A 148 18.53 15.62 14.38
N PRO A 149 19.85 15.40 14.57
CA PRO A 149 20.90 15.60 13.56
C PRO A 149 20.86 14.52 12.48
N GLN A 150 21.35 14.85 11.27
CA GLN A 150 21.56 13.87 10.20
C GLN A 150 22.91 13.18 10.39
N PHE A 151 23.94 13.91 10.74
CA PHE A 151 25.28 13.41 10.93
C PHE A 151 25.77 13.68 12.37
N ALA A 152 26.58 12.78 12.92
CA ALA A 152 27.35 13.00 14.12
C ALA A 152 28.59 13.86 13.84
N ASP A 153 29.30 14.29 14.89
CA ASP A 153 30.50 15.13 14.76
C ASP A 153 31.64 14.44 13.97
N ASP A 154 31.69 13.12 13.98
CA ASP A 154 32.65 12.31 13.22
C ASP A 154 32.22 12.04 11.76
N GLY A 155 31.06 12.56 11.36
CA GLY A 155 30.49 12.40 10.02
C GLY A 155 29.71 11.11 9.79
N THR A 156 29.50 10.28 10.81
CA THR A 156 28.65 9.07 10.71
C THR A 156 27.16 9.43 10.68
N ASP A 157 26.33 8.53 10.15
CA ASP A 157 24.87 8.71 10.09
C ASP A 157 24.24 8.61 11.49
N ALA A 158 23.96 9.77 12.09
CA ALA A 158 23.26 9.86 13.36
C ALA A 158 21.77 9.63 13.23
N ALA A 159 21.19 9.96 12.07
CA ALA A 159 19.76 9.82 11.84
C ALA A 159 19.34 8.35 11.76
N ALA A 160 20.06 7.53 11.01
CA ALA A 160 19.77 6.09 10.89
C ALA A 160 19.88 5.37 12.24
N LEU A 161 20.91 5.70 13.04
CA LEU A 161 21.10 5.12 14.37
C LEU A 161 19.96 5.48 15.33
N ALA A 162 19.61 6.76 15.42
CA ALA A 162 18.54 7.21 16.31
C ALA A 162 17.16 6.74 15.84
N TYR A 163 16.94 6.67 14.54
CA TYR A 163 15.69 6.17 13.96
C TYR A 163 15.52 4.66 14.19
N GLU A 164 16.60 3.85 14.10
CA GLU A 164 16.55 2.43 14.44
C GLU A 164 16.02 2.21 15.85
N SER A 165 16.59 2.91 16.82
CA SER A 165 16.19 2.81 18.23
C SER A 165 14.73 3.20 18.44
N LEU A 166 14.27 4.28 17.80
CA LEU A 166 12.86 4.71 17.86
C LEU A 166 11.95 3.64 17.25
N LEU A 167 12.30 3.14 16.05
CA LEU A 167 11.51 2.16 15.32
C LEU A 167 11.36 0.86 16.11
N ALA A 168 12.45 0.34 16.68
CA ALA A 168 12.44 -0.86 17.51
C ALA A 168 11.50 -0.70 18.73
N ARG A 169 11.60 0.41 19.46
CA ARG A 169 10.75 0.71 20.61
C ARG A 169 9.26 0.84 20.22
N ALA A 170 8.98 1.54 19.12
CA ALA A 170 7.62 1.72 18.62
C ALA A 170 7.02 0.40 18.14
N TYR A 171 7.81 -0.43 17.44
CA TYR A 171 7.41 -1.78 17.03
C TYR A 171 6.99 -2.61 18.24
N ASP A 172 7.83 -2.73 19.26
CA ASP A 172 7.54 -3.52 20.46
C ASP A 172 6.28 -3.02 21.17
N ALA A 173 6.14 -1.70 21.34
CA ALA A 173 5.00 -1.11 22.00
C ALA A 173 3.68 -1.34 21.24
N VAL A 174 3.68 -1.23 19.91
CA VAL A 174 2.52 -1.50 19.06
C VAL A 174 2.19 -2.99 19.07
N LYS A 175 3.18 -3.88 18.91
CA LYS A 175 2.98 -5.34 18.91
C LYS A 175 2.50 -5.87 20.25
N ALA A 176 2.89 -5.25 21.35
CA ALA A 176 2.37 -5.57 22.70
C ALA A 176 0.86 -5.25 22.82
N VAL A 177 0.33 -4.27 22.08
CA VAL A 177 -1.10 -3.98 22.03
C VAL A 177 -1.84 -4.92 21.08
N SER A 178 -1.29 -5.15 19.89
CA SER A 178 -1.90 -6.00 18.85
C SER A 178 -0.85 -6.57 17.91
N SER A 179 -0.70 -7.89 17.89
CA SER A 179 0.18 -8.59 16.94
C SER A 179 -0.29 -8.49 15.50
N ASP A 180 -1.58 -8.19 15.27
CA ASP A 180 -2.20 -8.13 13.93
C ASP A 180 -1.98 -6.80 13.21
N VAL A 181 -1.40 -5.81 13.89
CA VAL A 181 -1.07 -4.52 13.28
C VAL A 181 0.25 -4.66 12.51
N THR A 182 0.23 -4.25 11.26
CA THR A 182 1.43 -4.13 10.42
C THR A 182 2.16 -2.83 10.77
N VAL A 183 3.39 -2.92 11.23
CA VAL A 183 4.25 -1.76 11.52
C VAL A 183 5.22 -1.59 10.37
N LEU A 184 5.18 -0.43 9.73
CA LEU A 184 6.09 -0.06 8.64
C LEU A 184 7.18 0.86 9.17
N GLY A 185 8.43 0.51 8.88
CA GLY A 185 9.57 1.41 9.02
C GLY A 185 9.86 2.15 7.73
N GLY A 186 10.78 3.08 7.75
CA GLY A 186 11.25 3.81 6.57
C GLY A 186 10.49 5.10 6.30
N ALA A 187 9.52 5.09 5.40
CA ALA A 187 8.96 6.29 4.76
C ALA A 187 10.07 7.21 4.24
N VAL A 188 11.04 6.62 3.54
CA VAL A 188 12.31 7.25 3.14
C VAL A 188 12.13 8.02 1.84
N SER A 189 12.67 9.24 1.82
CA SER A 189 12.75 10.09 0.61
C SER A 189 13.67 9.47 -0.45
N PRO A 190 13.36 9.63 -1.74
CA PRO A 190 14.11 9.00 -2.84
C PRO A 190 15.52 9.56 -3.04
N ARG A 191 15.84 10.70 -2.45
CA ARG A 191 17.11 11.44 -2.69
C ARG A 191 17.69 12.03 -1.41
N GLY A 192 19.01 12.24 -1.41
CA GLY A 192 19.75 12.95 -0.38
C GLY A 192 21.20 13.23 -0.83
N GLY A 193 21.92 14.03 -0.05
CA GLY A 193 23.23 14.57 -0.44
C GLY A 193 24.43 13.78 0.08
N ASP A 194 24.30 12.98 1.12
CA ASP A 194 25.35 12.20 1.78
C ASP A 194 26.60 13.03 2.19
N VAL A 195 26.39 14.33 2.53
CA VAL A 195 27.47 15.26 2.86
C VAL A 195 27.22 15.93 4.20
N ALA A 196 28.03 15.60 5.20
CA ALA A 196 27.91 16.09 6.57
C ALA A 196 28.03 17.62 6.69
N GLY A 197 28.92 18.28 5.94
CA GLY A 197 29.19 19.71 5.98
C GLY A 197 28.34 20.55 5.03
N GLY A 198 27.30 19.99 4.43
CA GLY A 198 26.44 20.71 3.47
C GLY A 198 25.49 21.71 4.10
N ILE A 199 24.96 22.65 3.29
CA ILE A 199 23.92 23.61 3.72
C ILE A 199 22.62 22.89 4.12
N ARG A 200 22.37 21.72 3.52
CA ARG A 200 21.23 20.82 3.80
C ARG A 200 21.76 19.41 3.98
N PRO A 201 22.32 19.07 5.15
CA PRO A 201 22.81 17.73 5.41
C PRO A 201 21.63 16.74 5.36
N THR A 202 21.72 15.74 4.49
CA THR A 202 20.70 14.70 4.23
C THR A 202 21.39 13.42 3.79
N HIS A 203 20.74 12.29 3.98
CA HIS A 203 21.18 11.02 3.44
C HIS A 203 20.35 10.61 2.23
N SER A 204 21.00 10.00 1.23
CA SER A 204 20.32 9.29 0.16
C SER A 204 19.61 8.05 0.71
N PRO A 205 18.57 7.53 0.04
CA PRO A 205 17.91 6.30 0.47
C PRO A 205 18.88 5.12 0.54
N THR A 206 19.82 5.02 -0.40
CA THR A 206 20.79 3.93 -0.42
C THR A 206 21.66 3.93 0.84
N VAL A 207 22.27 5.07 1.19
CA VAL A 207 23.13 5.20 2.38
C VAL A 207 22.32 5.02 3.65
N PHE A 208 21.17 5.73 3.77
CA PHE A 208 20.34 5.64 4.97
C PHE A 208 19.84 4.21 5.26
N ILE A 209 19.40 3.46 4.25
CA ILE A 209 18.91 2.08 4.44
C ILE A 209 20.08 1.15 4.83
N GLN A 210 21.27 1.31 4.23
CA GLN A 210 22.47 0.55 4.60
C GLN A 210 22.86 0.81 6.06
N ASP A 211 22.87 2.07 6.47
CA ASP A 211 23.24 2.47 7.82
C ASP A 211 22.17 2.06 8.85
N LEU A 212 20.89 2.14 8.49
CA LEU A 212 19.79 1.60 9.31
C LEU A 212 19.94 0.09 9.53
N GLY A 213 20.24 -0.67 8.48
CA GLY A 213 20.53 -2.11 8.58
C GLY A 213 21.77 -2.41 9.41
N THR A 214 22.77 -1.56 9.33
CA THR A 214 24.01 -1.67 10.15
C THR A 214 23.69 -1.38 11.63
N ALA A 215 22.93 -0.35 11.93
CA ALA A 215 22.47 -0.04 13.28
C ALA A 215 21.63 -1.20 13.87
N TYR A 216 20.70 -1.77 13.09
CA TYR A 216 19.89 -2.93 13.50
C TYR A 216 20.77 -4.14 13.87
N ARG A 217 21.75 -4.49 13.03
CA ARG A 217 22.66 -5.60 13.34
C ARG A 217 23.56 -5.30 14.54
N ALA A 218 24.01 -4.06 14.70
CA ALA A 218 24.85 -3.64 15.82
C ALA A 218 24.10 -3.61 17.16
N SER A 219 22.76 -3.40 17.15
CA SER A 219 21.94 -3.44 18.38
C SER A 219 21.88 -4.82 19.03
N GLY A 220 22.28 -5.88 18.31
CA GLY A 220 22.22 -7.27 18.79
C GLY A 220 20.79 -7.82 18.91
N ARG A 221 19.80 -7.08 18.41
CA ARG A 221 18.40 -7.47 18.41
C ARG A 221 18.17 -8.63 17.42
N THR A 222 17.38 -9.61 17.84
CA THR A 222 16.96 -10.75 17.02
C THR A 222 15.51 -10.64 16.53
N ASP A 223 14.69 -9.87 17.23
CA ASP A 223 13.30 -9.61 16.84
C ASP A 223 13.24 -8.54 15.75
N PRO A 224 12.25 -8.60 14.83
CA PRO A 224 12.08 -7.57 13.80
C PRO A 224 11.86 -6.18 14.42
N ILE A 225 12.20 -5.14 13.66
CA ILE A 225 11.87 -3.74 14.00
C ILE A 225 10.71 -3.20 13.15
N MET A 226 10.29 -3.97 12.14
CA MET A 226 9.18 -3.64 11.23
C MET A 226 8.64 -4.91 10.56
N ASP A 227 7.40 -4.85 10.05
CA ASP A 227 6.78 -5.90 9.24
C ASP A 227 6.83 -5.59 7.73
N GLY A 228 7.27 -4.41 7.36
CA GLY A 228 7.40 -3.94 5.99
C GLY A 228 8.06 -2.56 5.94
N PHE A 229 8.35 -2.10 4.74
CA PHE A 229 9.08 -0.86 4.49
C PHE A 229 8.23 0.12 3.71
N ALA A 230 8.06 1.33 4.25
CA ALA A 230 7.43 2.46 3.57
C ALA A 230 8.49 3.24 2.78
N PHE A 231 8.15 3.71 1.59
CA PHE A 231 9.08 4.40 0.70
C PHE A 231 8.36 5.40 -0.21
N HIS A 232 8.99 6.55 -0.47
CA HIS A 232 8.48 7.63 -1.32
C HIS A 232 9.23 7.65 -2.67
N PRO A 233 8.81 6.89 -3.70
CA PRO A 233 9.56 6.72 -4.94
C PRO A 233 9.33 7.85 -5.95
N TYR A 234 9.36 9.12 -5.51
CA TYR A 234 9.22 10.26 -6.43
C TYR A 234 10.34 10.29 -7.47
N GLU A 235 10.00 10.74 -8.68
CA GLU A 235 10.97 11.07 -9.70
C GLU A 235 11.72 12.38 -9.36
N ASP A 236 12.85 12.65 -10.03
CA ASP A 236 13.64 13.87 -9.80
C ASP A 236 12.83 15.16 -9.99
N ASN A 237 11.85 15.12 -10.86
CA ASN A 237 10.84 16.16 -11.07
C ASN A 237 9.67 15.58 -11.90
N SER A 238 8.58 16.32 -11.96
CA SER A 238 7.34 15.86 -12.58
C SER A 238 7.40 15.65 -14.11
N SER A 239 8.46 16.10 -14.79
CA SER A 239 8.60 15.89 -16.25
C SER A 239 9.24 14.54 -16.63
N ILE A 240 9.68 13.74 -15.64
CA ILE A 240 10.26 12.41 -15.87
C ILE A 240 9.15 11.37 -15.79
N ALA A 241 9.03 10.55 -16.84
CA ALA A 241 8.08 9.45 -16.83
C ALA A 241 8.53 8.36 -15.84
N PRO A 242 7.61 7.74 -15.08
CA PRO A 242 7.96 6.70 -14.10
C PRO A 242 8.78 5.55 -14.70
N VAL A 243 8.55 5.20 -15.97
CA VAL A 243 9.29 4.14 -16.65
C VAL A 243 10.72 4.54 -17.05
N ASP A 244 11.02 5.83 -17.09
CA ASP A 244 12.31 6.39 -17.51
C ASP A 244 13.19 6.81 -16.32
N GLY A 245 12.60 6.87 -15.11
CA GLY A 245 13.27 7.29 -13.88
C GLY A 245 14.19 6.22 -13.29
N VAL A 246 15.23 5.80 -14.02
CA VAL A 246 16.16 4.74 -13.61
C VAL A 246 17.49 5.34 -13.17
N HIS A 247 18.00 4.93 -12.01
CA HIS A 247 19.21 5.48 -11.39
C HIS A 247 20.28 4.40 -11.13
N PRO A 248 20.84 3.74 -12.15
CA PRO A 248 21.74 2.61 -11.98
C PRO A 248 23.10 2.99 -11.36
N ASN A 249 23.52 4.25 -11.51
CA ASN A 249 24.86 4.74 -11.11
C ASN A 249 24.80 5.83 -10.02
N SER A 250 23.70 5.98 -9.31
CA SER A 250 23.55 6.95 -8.23
C SER A 250 22.94 6.31 -6.98
N THR A 251 22.91 7.05 -5.88
CA THR A 251 22.30 6.61 -4.61
C THR A 251 20.79 6.90 -4.54
N THR A 252 20.22 7.57 -5.56
CA THR A 252 18.79 7.82 -5.72
C THR A 252 18.04 6.52 -6.01
N ILE A 253 16.83 6.41 -5.53
CA ILE A 253 15.90 5.30 -5.81
C ILE A 253 14.54 5.90 -6.14
N SER A 254 14.04 5.67 -7.37
CA SER A 254 12.68 6.04 -7.78
C SER A 254 11.82 4.81 -8.02
N LEU A 255 10.64 4.99 -8.62
CA LEU A 255 9.69 3.90 -8.85
C LEU A 255 10.24 2.80 -9.77
N ALA A 256 11.07 3.16 -10.75
CA ALA A 256 11.69 2.22 -11.69
C ALA A 256 12.89 1.46 -11.10
N ASP A 257 13.42 1.91 -9.96
CA ASP A 257 14.56 1.27 -9.29
C ASP A 257 14.14 0.18 -8.28
N TYR A 258 12.98 -0.45 -8.50
CA TYR A 258 12.40 -1.46 -7.61
C TYR A 258 13.38 -2.58 -7.24
N ASP A 259 14.07 -3.17 -8.22
CA ASP A 259 15.00 -4.27 -7.99
C ASP A 259 16.18 -3.84 -7.10
N LYS A 260 16.63 -2.58 -7.26
CA LYS A 260 17.66 -1.96 -6.42
C LYS A 260 17.17 -1.81 -4.98
N LEU A 261 15.91 -1.37 -4.78
CA LEU A 261 15.32 -1.24 -3.44
C LEU A 261 15.20 -2.62 -2.77
N VAL A 262 14.71 -3.64 -3.47
CA VAL A 262 14.57 -5.00 -2.95
C VAL A 262 15.93 -5.59 -2.55
N ALA A 263 16.94 -5.46 -3.42
CA ALA A 263 18.30 -5.93 -3.11
C ALA A 263 18.85 -5.24 -1.86
N LEU A 264 18.69 -3.90 -1.78
CA LEU A 264 19.17 -3.10 -0.65
C LEU A 264 18.49 -3.50 0.68
N LEU A 265 17.16 -3.70 0.67
CA LEU A 265 16.42 -4.14 1.86
C LEU A 265 16.84 -5.56 2.28
N GLY A 266 17.03 -6.46 1.30
CA GLY A 266 17.53 -7.81 1.55
C GLY A 266 18.92 -7.82 2.19
N GLU A 267 19.83 -6.99 1.71
CA GLU A 267 21.19 -6.83 2.29
C GLU A 267 21.16 -6.19 3.70
N ALA A 268 20.29 -5.21 3.90
CA ALA A 268 20.19 -4.48 5.17
C ALA A 268 19.58 -5.34 6.29
N PHE A 269 18.48 -6.07 6.00
CA PHE A 269 17.65 -6.74 7.01
C PHE A 269 17.61 -8.27 6.87
N GLY A 270 18.22 -8.84 5.85
CA GLY A 270 18.23 -10.30 5.60
C GLY A 270 16.91 -10.83 5.01
N ASP A 271 16.00 -9.97 4.57
CA ASP A 271 14.69 -10.33 4.02
C ASP A 271 14.46 -9.68 2.65
N TYR A 272 14.65 -10.47 1.58
CA TYR A 272 14.42 -10.05 0.19
C TYR A 272 12.95 -10.06 -0.22
N GLU A 273 12.05 -10.54 0.65
CA GLU A 273 10.61 -10.56 0.46
C GLU A 273 9.89 -9.54 1.34
N LEU A 274 10.63 -8.66 2.05
CA LEU A 274 10.08 -7.63 2.92
C LEU A 274 9.00 -6.82 2.17
N PRO A 275 7.77 -6.75 2.71
CA PRO A 275 6.69 -6.01 2.06
C PRO A 275 7.02 -4.53 1.92
N ILE A 276 6.78 -3.95 0.73
CA ILE A 276 7.02 -2.54 0.42
C ILE A 276 5.69 -1.81 0.27
N TRP A 277 5.61 -0.61 0.82
CA TRP A 277 4.49 0.31 0.65
C TRP A 277 5.01 1.63 0.09
N TYR A 278 4.56 1.99 -1.10
CA TYR A 278 4.80 3.32 -1.66
C TYR A 278 3.72 4.25 -1.12
N ASP A 279 3.99 4.83 0.04
CA ASP A 279 3.02 5.61 0.78
C ASP A 279 2.93 7.09 0.36
N GLU A 280 3.82 7.51 -0.54
CA GLU A 280 3.73 8.77 -1.29
C GLU A 280 4.33 8.62 -2.70
N PHE A 281 3.59 9.08 -3.71
CA PHE A 281 4.06 9.25 -5.08
C PHE A 281 3.23 10.34 -5.78
N GLY A 282 3.86 11.30 -6.45
CA GLY A 282 3.13 12.40 -7.08
C GLY A 282 3.77 12.88 -8.37
N VAL A 283 2.90 13.35 -9.27
CA VAL A 283 3.26 14.03 -10.52
C VAL A 283 2.47 15.32 -10.59
N GLU A 284 3.14 16.46 -10.52
CA GLU A 284 2.49 17.77 -10.52
C GLU A 284 2.04 18.15 -11.92
N SER A 285 0.83 18.68 -12.03
CA SER A 285 0.27 19.16 -13.29
C SER A 285 0.26 20.67 -13.38
N GLN A 286 0.36 21.17 -14.59
CA GLN A 286 0.23 22.59 -14.91
C GLN A 286 -1.18 23.07 -14.53
N ILE A 287 -1.27 24.24 -13.90
CA ILE A 287 -2.54 24.86 -13.59
C ILE A 287 -3.02 25.68 -14.79
N PRO A 288 -4.19 25.39 -15.36
CA PRO A 288 -4.68 26.11 -16.52
C PRO A 288 -5.06 27.56 -16.16
N PRO A 289 -5.02 28.49 -17.13
CA PRO A 289 -5.18 29.94 -16.88
C PRO A 289 -6.47 30.33 -16.15
N ASP A 290 -7.55 29.64 -16.41
CA ASP A 290 -8.86 29.86 -15.77
C ASP A 290 -8.93 29.39 -14.32
N LYS A 291 -7.99 28.58 -13.86
CA LYS A 291 -7.86 28.09 -12.48
C LYS A 291 -6.80 28.81 -11.66
N GLN A 292 -5.87 29.54 -12.30
CA GLN A 292 -4.73 30.17 -11.61
C GLN A 292 -5.13 31.07 -10.45
N ALA A 293 -6.26 31.78 -10.54
CA ALA A 293 -6.76 32.66 -9.49
C ALA A 293 -7.13 31.92 -8.18
N LEU A 294 -7.24 30.60 -8.20
CA LEU A 294 -7.54 29.78 -7.03
C LEU A 294 -6.28 29.49 -6.20
N TYR A 295 -5.10 29.64 -6.80
CA TYR A 295 -3.82 29.27 -6.20
C TYR A 295 -3.07 30.50 -5.69
N THR A 296 -2.08 30.27 -4.82
CA THR A 296 -1.23 31.30 -4.21
C THR A 296 0.24 30.98 -4.45
N ALA A 297 1.12 31.95 -4.17
CA ALA A 297 2.57 31.87 -4.35
C ALA A 297 3.00 31.61 -5.81
N THR A 298 4.18 31.02 -5.99
CA THR A 298 4.78 30.78 -7.32
C THR A 298 5.35 29.38 -7.39
N GLU A 299 5.08 28.72 -8.49
CA GLU A 299 5.60 27.40 -8.82
C GLU A 299 7.14 27.39 -8.82
N PRO A 300 7.80 26.50 -8.06
CA PRO A 300 9.25 26.34 -8.12
C PRO A 300 9.69 25.83 -9.50
N ALA A 301 10.70 26.45 -10.10
CA ALA A 301 11.21 26.03 -11.40
C ALA A 301 11.74 24.59 -11.45
N THR A 302 12.03 23.99 -10.29
CA THR A 302 12.50 22.61 -10.15
C THR A 302 11.40 21.58 -10.30
N THR A 303 10.13 21.96 -10.09
CA THR A 303 8.96 21.06 -10.16
C THR A 303 8.74 20.53 -11.57
N LYS A 304 8.85 21.39 -12.60
CA LYS A 304 8.59 21.08 -14.00
C LYS A 304 7.24 20.39 -14.22
N PRO A 305 6.13 21.04 -13.83
CA PRO A 305 4.80 20.45 -13.93
C PRO A 305 4.44 20.11 -15.39
N VAL A 306 3.67 19.04 -15.56
CA VAL A 306 3.30 18.51 -16.87
C VAL A 306 1.85 18.80 -17.23
N PRO A 307 1.44 18.73 -18.51
CA PRO A 307 0.03 18.75 -18.87
C PRO A 307 -0.75 17.62 -18.16
N GLU A 308 -2.02 17.84 -17.82
CA GLU A 308 -2.86 16.85 -17.12
C GLU A 308 -2.98 15.52 -17.87
N ALA A 309 -2.93 15.54 -19.22
CA ALA A 309 -2.91 14.32 -20.01
C ALA A 309 -1.61 13.50 -19.76
N THR A 310 -0.49 14.17 -19.55
CA THR A 310 0.79 13.54 -19.19
C THR A 310 0.76 13.04 -17.76
N GLN A 311 0.19 13.81 -16.81
CA GLN A 311 -0.03 13.36 -15.42
C GLN A 311 -0.83 12.06 -15.40
N ALA A 312 -1.94 12.00 -16.16
CA ALA A 312 -2.78 10.80 -16.25
C ALA A 312 -2.00 9.59 -16.80
N GLU A 313 -1.17 9.81 -17.81
CA GLU A 313 -0.34 8.76 -18.39
C GLU A 313 0.73 8.27 -17.39
N TYR A 314 1.37 9.19 -16.65
CA TYR A 314 2.37 8.84 -15.65
C TYR A 314 1.76 8.09 -14.46
N TYR A 315 0.56 8.47 -14.01
CA TYR A 315 -0.18 7.70 -13.01
C TYR A 315 -0.59 6.30 -13.53
N ARG A 316 -0.97 6.20 -14.80
CA ARG A 316 -1.23 4.90 -15.42
C ARG A 316 0.02 4.02 -15.45
N GLN A 317 1.18 4.58 -15.81
CA GLN A 317 2.47 3.88 -15.80
C GLN A 317 2.84 3.43 -14.39
N ALA A 318 2.77 4.32 -13.40
CA ALA A 318 3.07 4.01 -12.01
C ALA A 318 2.21 2.84 -11.49
N VAL A 319 0.89 2.89 -11.72
CA VAL A 319 -0.03 1.81 -11.32
C VAL A 319 0.33 0.49 -12.00
N GLN A 320 0.70 0.49 -13.28
CA GLN A 320 1.09 -0.72 -13.99
C GLN A 320 2.43 -1.29 -13.53
N MET A 321 3.41 -0.42 -13.29
CA MET A 321 4.72 -0.84 -12.76
C MET A 321 4.58 -1.50 -11.40
N VAL A 322 3.87 -0.84 -10.49
CA VAL A 322 3.66 -1.33 -9.12
C VAL A 322 2.84 -2.63 -9.11
N PHE A 323 1.88 -2.76 -10.02
CA PHE A 323 1.15 -4.02 -10.20
C PHE A 323 2.08 -5.21 -10.47
N CYS A 324 3.18 -4.98 -11.19
CA CYS A 324 4.17 -6.00 -11.54
C CYS A 324 5.27 -6.22 -10.50
N GLN A 325 5.25 -5.52 -9.37
CA GLN A 325 6.27 -5.59 -8.32
C GLN A 325 5.81 -6.51 -7.17
N PRO A 326 6.32 -7.75 -7.08
CA PRO A 326 5.73 -8.78 -6.20
C PRO A 326 5.82 -8.48 -4.69
N ASN A 327 6.76 -7.63 -4.23
CA ASN A 327 6.84 -7.26 -2.81
C ASN A 327 5.94 -6.07 -2.44
N VAL A 328 5.40 -5.34 -3.43
CA VAL A 328 4.65 -4.11 -3.16
C VAL A 328 3.21 -4.41 -2.75
N ARG A 329 2.78 -3.80 -1.66
CA ARG A 329 1.44 -3.94 -1.06
C ARG A 329 0.52 -2.77 -1.36
N GLY A 330 1.07 -1.59 -1.61
CA GLY A 330 0.27 -0.38 -1.87
C GLY A 330 1.01 0.70 -2.62
N LEU A 331 0.24 1.55 -3.30
CA LEU A 331 0.68 2.79 -3.92
C LEU A 331 -0.30 3.89 -3.56
N PHE A 332 0.20 4.99 -2.98
CA PHE A 332 -0.59 6.13 -2.54
C PHE A 332 -0.14 7.36 -3.31
N LEU A 333 -1.07 7.95 -4.06
CA LEU A 333 -0.82 9.19 -4.79
C LEU A 333 -0.89 10.39 -3.83
N PHE A 334 -0.02 11.34 -4.02
CA PHE A 334 0.10 12.55 -3.21
C PHE A 334 -0.35 13.76 -4.04
N HIS A 335 -1.57 14.27 -3.98
CA HIS A 335 -2.75 14.09 -3.16
C HIS A 335 -4.00 13.64 -3.96
N THR A 336 -5.19 13.70 -3.35
CA THR A 336 -6.49 13.63 -4.05
C THR A 336 -6.83 15.00 -4.65
N VAL A 337 -6.71 16.05 -3.83
CA VAL A 337 -6.98 17.46 -4.14
C VAL A 337 -5.66 18.24 -4.08
N ASP A 338 -5.44 19.17 -4.99
CA ASP A 338 -4.24 20.01 -5.03
C ASP A 338 -4.08 20.83 -3.76
N GLU A 339 -2.84 21.04 -3.31
CA GLU A 339 -2.54 22.10 -2.37
C GLU A 339 -2.72 23.48 -3.02
N LYS A 340 -3.19 24.43 -2.22
CA LYS A 340 -3.45 25.78 -2.70
C LYS A 340 -2.19 26.58 -3.00
N ASP A 341 -1.12 26.32 -2.26
CA ASP A 341 0.17 26.98 -2.44
C ASP A 341 0.93 26.30 -3.59
N LEU A 342 1.28 27.06 -4.65
CA LEU A 342 2.06 26.54 -5.77
C LEU A 342 3.49 26.11 -5.40
N ALA A 343 3.99 26.49 -4.21
CA ALA A 343 5.23 25.93 -3.67
C ALA A 343 5.02 24.57 -2.96
N GLY A 344 3.79 24.13 -2.79
CA GLY A 344 3.37 22.82 -2.34
C GLY A 344 3.17 21.85 -3.52
N TRP A 345 2.12 21.02 -3.48
CA TRP A 345 1.92 19.93 -4.44
C TRP A 345 0.61 20.08 -5.23
N GLN A 346 0.73 20.22 -6.56
CA GLN A 346 -0.41 20.22 -7.49
C GLN A 346 -0.55 18.85 -8.20
N SER A 347 -0.34 17.81 -7.42
CA SER A 347 -0.36 16.40 -7.89
C SER A 347 -1.72 15.72 -7.75
N GLY A 348 -2.73 16.41 -7.21
CA GLY A 348 -4.10 15.92 -7.11
C GLY A 348 -4.75 15.62 -8.45
N VAL A 349 -5.84 14.87 -8.43
CA VAL A 349 -6.73 14.64 -9.58
C VAL A 349 -7.95 15.56 -9.57
N TYR A 350 -8.06 16.37 -8.51
CA TYR A 350 -8.96 17.51 -8.39
C TYR A 350 -8.14 18.78 -8.17
N TYR A 351 -8.66 19.92 -8.67
CA TYR A 351 -8.12 21.23 -8.33
C TYR A 351 -8.46 21.59 -6.87
N VAL A 352 -7.87 22.66 -6.37
CA VAL A 352 -8.10 23.14 -4.99
C VAL A 352 -9.58 23.51 -4.69
N ASP A 353 -10.40 23.74 -5.70
CA ASP A 353 -11.85 23.96 -5.59
C ASP A 353 -12.66 22.66 -5.74
N GLU A 354 -12.02 21.50 -5.64
CA GLU A 354 -12.59 20.17 -5.77
C GLU A 354 -13.23 19.87 -7.14
N THR A 355 -13.05 20.74 -8.13
CA THR A 355 -13.45 20.43 -9.50
C THR A 355 -12.47 19.45 -10.15
N PRO A 356 -12.96 18.48 -10.95
CA PRO A 356 -12.11 17.43 -11.49
C PRO A 356 -11.14 17.95 -12.56
N LYS A 357 -9.88 17.51 -12.48
CA LYS A 357 -8.91 17.64 -13.58
C LYS A 357 -9.26 16.68 -14.71
N THR A 358 -8.79 16.96 -15.90
CA THR A 358 -8.99 16.04 -17.06
C THR A 358 -8.25 14.71 -16.86
N SER A 359 -7.22 14.67 -16.00
CA SER A 359 -6.47 13.46 -15.62
C SER A 359 -7.31 12.46 -14.82
N LEU A 360 -8.33 12.91 -14.08
CA LEU A 360 -9.13 12.08 -13.16
C LEU A 360 -9.69 10.82 -13.84
N LYS A 361 -10.32 10.98 -15.00
CA LYS A 361 -10.99 9.85 -15.67
C LYS A 361 -10.01 8.74 -16.05
N ALA A 362 -8.86 9.08 -16.59
CA ALA A 362 -7.85 8.12 -17.01
C ALA A 362 -7.14 7.48 -15.82
N THR A 363 -6.84 8.25 -14.78
CA THR A 363 -6.27 7.74 -13.51
C THR A 363 -7.24 6.74 -12.87
N LYS A 364 -8.51 7.09 -12.71
CA LYS A 364 -9.55 6.18 -12.19
C LYS A 364 -9.65 4.89 -12.99
N LEU A 365 -9.57 4.99 -14.32
CA LEU A 365 -9.61 3.80 -15.20
C LEU A 365 -8.39 2.89 -14.93
N ALA A 366 -7.19 3.45 -14.76
CA ALA A 366 -5.99 2.68 -14.46
C ALA A 366 -6.08 1.95 -13.12
N LEU A 367 -6.59 2.64 -12.07
CA LEU A 367 -6.85 2.06 -10.76
C LEU A 367 -7.87 0.91 -10.83
N ASP A 368 -8.95 1.08 -11.59
CA ASP A 368 -9.98 0.06 -11.77
C ASP A 368 -9.46 -1.16 -12.55
N GLN A 369 -8.70 -0.93 -13.62
CA GLN A 369 -8.07 -1.99 -14.41
C GLN A 369 -7.10 -2.82 -13.55
N SER A 370 -6.27 -2.18 -12.72
CA SER A 370 -5.37 -2.86 -11.80
C SER A 370 -6.15 -3.80 -10.86
N ARG A 371 -7.20 -3.32 -10.20
CA ARG A 371 -8.04 -4.15 -9.32
C ARG A 371 -8.69 -5.35 -10.01
N ARG A 372 -8.97 -5.22 -11.30
CA ARG A 372 -9.54 -6.30 -12.13
C ARG A 372 -8.47 -7.23 -12.74
N GLY A 373 -7.19 -6.96 -12.50
CA GLY A 373 -6.09 -7.70 -13.10
C GLY A 373 -5.88 -7.43 -14.59
N VAL A 374 -6.35 -6.27 -15.09
CA VAL A 374 -6.19 -5.86 -16.49
C VAL A 374 -5.03 -4.89 -16.60
N VAL A 375 -3.83 -5.42 -16.73
CA VAL A 375 -2.59 -4.65 -16.91
C VAL A 375 -1.74 -5.29 -18.00
N ALA A 376 -0.62 -4.65 -18.36
CA ALA A 376 0.38 -5.23 -19.22
C ALA A 376 0.95 -6.53 -18.60
N HIS A 377 1.55 -7.39 -19.43
CA HIS A 377 2.22 -8.59 -18.95
C HIS A 377 3.34 -8.23 -17.95
N CYS A 378 3.42 -9.00 -16.86
CA CYS A 378 4.46 -8.87 -15.86
C CYS A 378 5.28 -10.15 -15.81
N ASP A 379 6.60 -10.05 -15.96
CA ASP A 379 7.49 -11.19 -15.77
C ASP A 379 7.49 -11.62 -14.29
N GLY A 380 7.36 -12.93 -14.06
CA GLY A 380 7.39 -13.50 -12.72
C GLY A 380 6.12 -13.35 -11.87
N LEU A 381 5.09 -12.63 -12.34
CA LEU A 381 3.81 -12.51 -11.62
C LEU A 381 2.72 -13.39 -12.26
N GLU A 382 2.21 -14.36 -11.52
CA GLU A 382 1.07 -15.19 -11.90
C GLU A 382 -0.20 -14.71 -11.18
N LEU A 383 -1.33 -14.59 -11.91
CA LEU A 383 -2.61 -14.18 -11.38
C LEU A 383 -3.57 -15.36 -11.19
N PRO A 384 -3.66 -15.95 -9.99
CA PRO A 384 -4.64 -17.00 -9.70
C PRO A 384 -6.04 -16.42 -9.59
N VAL A 385 -6.97 -16.89 -10.41
CA VAL A 385 -8.38 -16.50 -10.40
C VAL A 385 -9.16 -17.29 -9.36
N LYS A 386 -10.07 -16.64 -8.63
CA LYS A 386 -11.00 -17.28 -7.67
C LYS A 386 -12.45 -17.20 -8.20
N PRO A 387 -12.89 -18.17 -9.04
CA PRO A 387 -14.24 -18.16 -9.58
C PRO A 387 -15.25 -18.65 -8.53
N LYS A 388 -16.47 -18.06 -8.55
CA LYS A 388 -17.63 -18.48 -7.76
C LYS A 388 -18.80 -18.73 -8.70
N LEU A 389 -19.54 -19.82 -8.46
CA LEU A 389 -20.77 -20.14 -9.20
C LEU A 389 -21.96 -20.01 -8.28
N ALA A 390 -23.02 -19.36 -8.77
CA ALA A 390 -24.31 -19.29 -8.13
C ALA A 390 -25.41 -19.80 -9.10
N GLN A 391 -26.44 -20.50 -8.57
CA GLN A 391 -27.57 -21.00 -9.33
C GLN A 391 -28.87 -20.41 -8.82
N ARG A 392 -29.69 -19.90 -9.75
CA ARG A 392 -31.11 -19.54 -9.49
C ARG A 392 -31.99 -20.21 -10.55
N GLY A 393 -32.74 -21.25 -10.15
CA GLY A 393 -33.52 -22.05 -11.08
C GLY A 393 -32.63 -22.68 -12.17
N ALA A 394 -32.98 -22.45 -13.42
CA ALA A 394 -32.21 -22.94 -14.58
C ALA A 394 -30.98 -22.07 -14.94
N VAL A 395 -30.84 -20.92 -14.30
CA VAL A 395 -29.77 -19.94 -14.61
C VAL A 395 -28.59 -20.16 -13.70
N VAL A 396 -27.37 -20.15 -14.28
CA VAL A 396 -26.11 -20.20 -13.56
C VAL A 396 -25.31 -18.94 -13.84
N THR A 397 -24.80 -18.32 -12.80
CA THR A 397 -23.92 -17.14 -12.87
C THR A 397 -22.52 -17.47 -12.38
N LEU A 398 -21.55 -16.90 -13.07
CA LEU A 398 -20.13 -16.92 -12.69
C LEU A 398 -19.72 -15.53 -12.20
N THR A 399 -19.02 -15.48 -11.09
CA THR A 399 -18.29 -14.29 -10.65
C THR A 399 -16.84 -14.68 -10.43
N CYS A 400 -15.91 -14.08 -11.18
CA CYS A 400 -14.47 -14.13 -10.92
C CYS A 400 -14.07 -12.93 -10.06
N ASP A 401 -13.06 -13.06 -9.23
CA ASP A 401 -12.43 -11.93 -8.51
C ASP A 401 -11.65 -11.02 -9.46
N LEU A 402 -11.11 -11.57 -10.57
CA LEU A 402 -10.38 -10.90 -11.62
C LEU A 402 -11.09 -11.08 -12.96
N ASP A 403 -10.76 -10.24 -13.96
CA ASP A 403 -11.14 -10.51 -15.34
C ASP A 403 -10.67 -11.92 -15.72
N CYS A 404 -11.55 -12.74 -16.25
CA CYS A 404 -11.21 -14.12 -16.57
C CYS A 404 -11.76 -14.59 -17.92
N THR A 405 -11.02 -15.47 -18.56
CA THR A 405 -11.57 -16.35 -19.59
C THR A 405 -12.02 -17.63 -18.95
N TYR A 406 -13.15 -18.17 -19.37
CA TYR A 406 -13.68 -19.40 -18.80
C TYR A 406 -14.08 -20.44 -19.86
N VAL A 407 -14.00 -21.71 -19.45
CA VAL A 407 -14.64 -22.85 -20.12
C VAL A 407 -15.59 -23.49 -19.12
N ALA A 408 -16.88 -23.51 -19.44
CA ALA A 408 -17.92 -24.12 -18.61
C ALA A 408 -18.56 -25.29 -19.35
N GLU A 409 -18.55 -26.45 -18.70
CA GLU A 409 -19.07 -27.72 -19.23
C GLU A 409 -20.21 -28.20 -18.33
N LEU A 410 -21.37 -28.49 -18.91
CA LEU A 410 -22.53 -29.07 -18.21
C LEU A 410 -22.59 -30.57 -18.50
N TYR A 411 -22.60 -31.33 -17.44
CA TYR A 411 -22.76 -32.80 -17.49
C TYR A 411 -24.07 -33.25 -16.88
N ARG A 412 -24.72 -34.27 -17.49
CA ARG A 412 -25.69 -35.12 -16.84
C ARG A 412 -24.96 -36.31 -16.22
N LEU A 413 -25.17 -36.52 -14.92
CA LEU A 413 -24.49 -37.62 -14.24
C LEU A 413 -25.07 -39.01 -14.67
N PRO A 414 -24.24 -40.05 -14.70
CA PRO A 414 -22.86 -40.14 -14.17
C PRO A 414 -21.76 -39.45 -14.99
N GLY A 415 -21.92 -39.12 -16.27
CA GLY A 415 -20.80 -38.52 -17.03
C GLY A 415 -21.10 -38.03 -18.45
N LYS A 416 -22.37 -37.90 -18.85
CA LYS A 416 -22.72 -37.46 -20.22
C LYS A 416 -22.54 -35.94 -20.34
N LEU A 417 -21.58 -35.47 -21.14
CA LEU A 417 -21.43 -34.06 -21.51
C LEU A 417 -22.64 -33.61 -22.35
N LEU A 418 -23.28 -32.50 -21.94
CA LEU A 418 -24.42 -31.93 -22.64
C LEU A 418 -24.02 -30.70 -23.46
N VAL A 419 -23.21 -29.83 -22.90
CA VAL A 419 -22.81 -28.56 -23.56
C VAL A 419 -21.51 -28.06 -22.99
N THR A 420 -20.68 -27.47 -23.85
CA THR A 420 -19.49 -26.67 -23.49
C THR A 420 -19.69 -25.23 -23.94
N LYS A 421 -19.43 -24.28 -23.06
CA LYS A 421 -19.45 -22.86 -23.36
C LYS A 421 -18.15 -22.20 -22.94
N ARG A 422 -17.71 -21.23 -23.73
CA ARG A 422 -16.52 -20.44 -23.49
C ARG A 422 -16.89 -18.97 -23.51
N GLY A 423 -16.21 -18.16 -22.73
CA GLY A 423 -16.45 -16.72 -22.69
C GLY A 423 -15.46 -15.98 -21.81
N ARG A 424 -15.74 -14.70 -21.61
CA ARG A 424 -15.01 -13.81 -20.70
C ARG A 424 -15.97 -13.30 -19.64
N ALA A 425 -15.47 -13.09 -18.44
CA ALA A 425 -16.18 -12.43 -17.36
C ALA A 425 -15.33 -11.27 -16.82
N ILE A 426 -16.00 -10.19 -16.48
CA ILE A 426 -15.38 -9.02 -15.84
C ILE A 426 -15.24 -9.30 -14.36
N GLY A 427 -14.07 -9.02 -13.81
CA GLY A 427 -13.77 -9.19 -12.38
C GLY A 427 -14.78 -8.46 -11.49
N GLY A 428 -15.19 -9.11 -10.41
CA GLY A 428 -16.20 -8.59 -9.49
C GLY A 428 -17.63 -8.56 -10.01
N THR A 429 -17.88 -8.81 -11.32
CA THR A 429 -19.20 -8.70 -11.93
C THR A 429 -19.85 -10.07 -12.19
N PRO A 430 -21.08 -10.33 -11.70
CA PRO A 430 -21.80 -11.58 -12.02
C PRO A 430 -22.09 -11.69 -13.52
N THR A 431 -21.56 -12.73 -14.15
CA THR A 431 -21.75 -13.04 -15.57
C THR A 431 -22.68 -14.26 -15.72
N THR A 432 -23.82 -14.10 -16.41
CA THR A 432 -24.71 -15.23 -16.69
C THR A 432 -24.05 -16.18 -17.70
N LEU A 433 -23.84 -17.43 -17.29
CA LEU A 433 -23.35 -18.44 -18.19
C LEU A 433 -24.41 -18.80 -19.23
N PRO A 434 -24.06 -18.92 -20.52
CA PRO A 434 -25.00 -19.33 -21.56
C PRO A 434 -25.29 -20.84 -21.50
N LEU A 435 -25.61 -21.32 -20.30
CA LEU A 435 -25.98 -22.68 -19.95
C LEU A 435 -27.38 -22.68 -19.35
N ARG A 436 -28.22 -23.64 -19.69
CA ARG A 436 -29.51 -23.85 -19.03
C ARG A 436 -29.52 -25.24 -18.41
N VAL A 437 -29.76 -25.31 -17.10
CA VAL A 437 -29.99 -26.55 -16.40
C VAL A 437 -31.35 -27.11 -16.83
N PRO A 438 -31.42 -28.33 -17.41
CA PRO A 438 -32.69 -28.93 -17.84
C PRO A 438 -33.63 -29.10 -16.64
N LYS A 439 -34.96 -28.95 -16.89
CA LYS A 439 -36.00 -29.19 -15.87
C LYS A 439 -36.32 -30.69 -15.64
N VAL A 440 -35.61 -31.59 -16.32
CA VAL A 440 -35.77 -33.05 -16.17
C VAL A 440 -35.14 -33.52 -14.86
N SER A 441 -35.83 -34.38 -14.14
CA SER A 441 -35.32 -35.01 -12.91
C SER A 441 -34.09 -35.86 -13.21
N ALA A 442 -32.91 -35.25 -13.04
CA ALA A 442 -31.59 -35.88 -13.18
C ALA A 442 -30.58 -35.07 -12.35
N SER A 443 -29.46 -35.71 -12.06
CA SER A 443 -28.33 -35.00 -11.40
C SER A 443 -27.43 -34.39 -12.47
N TYR A 444 -27.12 -33.10 -12.27
CA TYR A 444 -26.26 -32.34 -13.16
C TYR A 444 -25.02 -31.84 -12.44
N ARG A 445 -23.94 -31.63 -13.21
CA ARG A 445 -22.70 -31.02 -12.69
C ARG A 445 -22.12 -30.03 -13.70
N ILE A 446 -21.66 -28.88 -13.21
CA ILE A 446 -20.78 -28.00 -13.97
C ILE A 446 -19.34 -28.32 -13.61
N ARG A 447 -18.50 -28.41 -14.63
CA ARG A 447 -17.06 -28.23 -14.56
C ARG A 447 -16.74 -26.84 -15.13
N LEU A 448 -16.02 -26.03 -14.37
CA LEU A 448 -15.57 -24.72 -14.80
C LEU A 448 -14.05 -24.67 -14.70
N SER A 449 -13.42 -24.20 -15.76
CA SER A 449 -12.02 -23.77 -15.76
C SER A 449 -12.00 -22.26 -16.01
N ALA A 450 -11.33 -21.49 -15.16
CA ALA A 450 -11.18 -20.05 -15.30
C ALA A 450 -9.71 -19.65 -15.16
N ILE A 451 -9.26 -18.69 -15.98
CA ILE A 451 -7.88 -18.23 -15.99
C ILE A 451 -7.85 -16.72 -16.31
N ALA A 452 -6.94 -15.96 -15.70
CA ALA A 452 -6.70 -14.57 -16.06
C ALA A 452 -6.15 -14.47 -17.50
N PRO A 453 -6.69 -13.61 -18.36
CA PRO A 453 -6.22 -13.48 -19.75
C PRO A 453 -4.86 -12.75 -19.82
N VAL A 454 -4.55 -11.94 -18.82
CA VAL A 454 -3.28 -11.23 -18.66
C VAL A 454 -2.53 -11.87 -17.49
N ASN A 455 -1.25 -12.15 -17.64
CA ASN A 455 -0.41 -12.84 -16.65
C ASN A 455 -1.07 -14.15 -16.12
N PRO A 456 -1.32 -15.13 -16.98
CA PRO A 456 -2.07 -16.33 -16.62
C PRO A 456 -1.29 -17.18 -15.63
N GLY A 457 -1.83 -17.31 -14.44
CA GLY A 457 -1.43 -18.31 -13.47
C GLY A 457 -2.07 -19.68 -13.76
N LYS A 458 -2.05 -20.56 -12.76
CA LYS A 458 -2.71 -21.87 -12.85
C LYS A 458 -4.22 -21.69 -12.99
N ALA A 459 -4.83 -22.37 -13.97
CA ALA A 459 -6.28 -22.34 -14.16
C ALA A 459 -7.02 -22.83 -12.89
N ALA A 460 -7.97 -22.02 -12.42
CA ALA A 460 -8.86 -22.41 -11.34
C ALA A 460 -9.93 -23.38 -11.85
N LEU A 461 -10.08 -24.52 -11.16
CA LEU A 461 -11.02 -25.58 -11.52
C LEU A 461 -12.12 -25.69 -10.46
N LEU A 462 -13.38 -25.53 -10.87
CA LEU A 462 -14.54 -25.77 -10.03
C LEU A 462 -15.36 -26.97 -10.55
N ARG A 463 -15.92 -27.73 -9.60
CA ARG A 463 -16.89 -28.78 -9.87
C ARG A 463 -18.08 -28.59 -8.94
N VAL A 464 -19.22 -28.23 -9.48
CA VAL A 464 -20.42 -27.92 -8.70
C VAL A 464 -21.58 -28.77 -9.16
N ASN A 465 -22.21 -29.48 -8.21
CA ASN A 465 -23.46 -30.20 -8.48
C ASN A 465 -24.62 -29.22 -8.50
N LEU A 466 -25.48 -29.33 -9.50
CA LEU A 466 -26.61 -28.44 -9.71
C LEU A 466 -27.91 -29.10 -9.27
N ARG A 467 -28.82 -28.27 -8.78
CA ARG A 467 -30.20 -28.65 -8.52
C ARG A 467 -31.01 -28.59 -9.82
N HIS A 468 -32.14 -29.32 -9.88
CA HIS A 468 -33.07 -29.19 -11.00
C HIS A 468 -33.50 -27.72 -11.16
N GLY A 469 -33.58 -27.24 -12.40
CA GLY A 469 -34.04 -25.90 -12.74
C GLY A 469 -35.56 -25.74 -12.60
#